data_035077cb83210f0868302facb8c1216c
#
_entry.id   035077cb83210f0868302facb8c1216c
#
_cell.length_a   1.000
_cell.length_b   1.000
_cell.length_c   1.000
_cell.angle_alpha   90.00
_cell.angle_beta   90.00
_cell.angle_gamma   90.00
#
_symmetry.space_group_name_H-M   'P 1'
#
loop_
_entity.id
_entity.type
_entity.pdbx_description
1 polymer ?
#
loop_
_entity_poly.entity_id
_entity_poly.type
_entity_poly.pdbx_seq_one_letter_code
_entity_poly.pdbx_strand_id
1 'polypeptide(L)'
;MPLFVVTALMPVFVSPIPAAAGLFKQPRVVSTRYTYDLATASGEVLAFGGARSFGSATSYNLPAPIVGIASTSDLLGYWLVGADGSVYAFGDAVLHGSLAGKLTAPDHVIAILPTADDGGYWLVDANGVIRPFGDAHRIGPGRLPPADLSTPIVSAAVMRNGLGAWLTNAAGEVFTIGGAVSYGSLAGTTLASPVTGMAATPSGLGYWLTEANGSTYAFGNAVPSGTATKTIPGSVVGIVPAADRWGYWAVSDKGYVVAGGDARSRGGTTLKATGSPVVGIALAQKWVPSPVGGGFPSGSVGYDVNWPQCSGSQAGNLPGPPGDIAGSAAYSIAIVGVDGWAVGSDNPCLAAEIAWAKNATEPAGHSPGTPAYDLYIFLNSPASTSTIDQSGPAGTCSKLSGGAKDHCLAYNYGYNAAIDAISYASSQGASATRWWLDIENDACAPGIYNDISNGEYWSCNQELNSATIQAALDAVRSKGLTAGIYSTSIQYKGITGGYVPTGGSGPLPLWIAGANWTSPPYPSSTGYPAPSANAAYCAGGSLAFAGGQPVILQETPGPNGYPFDPDYAC
;
A
#
# COMPACT_ATOMS: atom_id res chain seq x y z
N MET A 1 -14.96 53.67 40.23
CA MET A 1 -14.97 52.26 40.59
C MET A 1 -15.59 51.49 39.44
N PRO A 2 -14.85 50.82 38.57
CA PRO A 2 -15.42 49.92 37.58
C PRO A 2 -15.47 48.49 38.15
N LEU A 3 -16.62 47.88 37.98
CA LEU A 3 -16.95 46.51 38.36
C LEU A 3 -16.28 45.54 37.39
N PHE A 4 -15.35 44.73 37.83
CA PHE A 4 -14.81 43.59 37.06
C PHE A 4 -15.76 42.40 37.19
N VAL A 5 -16.38 42.01 36.08
CA VAL A 5 -17.09 40.73 35.98
C VAL A 5 -16.08 39.66 35.60
N VAL A 6 -15.77 38.79 36.56
CA VAL A 6 -14.98 37.58 36.32
C VAL A 6 -15.94 36.49 35.78
N THR A 7 -15.88 36.21 34.50
CA THR A 7 -16.55 35.05 33.92
C THR A 7 -15.69 33.82 34.18
N ALA A 8 -16.16 32.94 35.05
CA ALA A 8 -15.55 31.62 35.27
C ALA A 8 -15.87 30.72 34.05
N LEU A 9 -14.83 30.32 33.32
CA LEU A 9 -14.91 29.26 32.34
C LEU A 9 -15.07 27.94 33.09
N MET A 10 -16.25 27.31 32.98
CA MET A 10 -16.46 25.96 33.43
C MET A 10 -15.78 24.98 32.41
N PRO A 11 -15.07 23.96 32.88
CA PRO A 11 -14.57 22.93 31.97
C PRO A 11 -15.74 22.14 31.41
N VAL A 12 -15.82 22.08 30.08
CA VAL A 12 -16.75 21.21 29.37
C VAL A 12 -16.22 19.79 29.53
N PHE A 13 -16.82 19.01 30.42
CA PHE A 13 -16.65 17.58 30.44
C PHE A 13 -17.33 16.98 29.22
N VAL A 14 -16.57 16.63 28.18
CA VAL A 14 -17.04 15.80 27.09
C VAL A 14 -17.09 14.37 27.61
N SER A 15 -18.27 13.94 28.03
CA SER A 15 -18.50 12.52 28.31
C SER A 15 -18.28 11.70 27.05
N PRO A 16 -17.60 10.54 27.12
CA PRO A 16 -17.48 9.68 25.95
C PRO A 16 -18.89 9.22 25.54
N ILE A 17 -19.24 9.50 24.29
CA ILE A 17 -20.49 9.02 23.68
C ILE A 17 -20.38 7.48 23.63
N PRO A 18 -21.31 6.72 24.22
CA PRO A 18 -21.31 5.29 24.07
C PRO A 18 -21.51 4.96 22.57
N ALA A 19 -20.57 4.19 22.00
CA ALA A 19 -20.66 3.73 20.63
C ALA A 19 -21.99 2.98 20.43
N ALA A 20 -22.85 3.50 19.57
CA ALA A 20 -24.04 2.81 19.11
C ALA A 20 -23.57 1.54 18.35
N ALA A 21 -23.51 0.42 19.04
CA ALA A 21 -23.33 -0.89 18.45
C ALA A 21 -24.62 -1.28 17.72
N GLY A 22 -24.65 -1.08 16.41
CA GLY A 22 -25.76 -1.55 15.61
C GLY A 22 -25.74 -1.02 14.18
N LEU A 23 -25.62 -1.94 13.25
CA LEU A 23 -26.00 -1.84 11.84
C LEU A 23 -24.97 -1.29 10.84
N PHE A 24 -23.89 -2.02 10.61
CA PHE A 24 -23.37 -2.16 9.25
C PHE A 24 -22.72 -3.54 9.10
N LYS A 25 -23.56 -4.54 8.80
CA LYS A 25 -23.08 -5.86 8.36
C LYS A 25 -22.85 -5.77 6.86
N GLN A 26 -21.73 -5.17 6.47
CA GLN A 26 -21.20 -5.31 5.10
C GLN A 26 -20.71 -6.75 4.91
N PRO A 27 -20.86 -7.37 3.74
CA PRO A 27 -20.19 -8.63 3.45
C PRO A 27 -18.68 -8.40 3.46
N ARG A 28 -18.03 -8.83 4.55
CA ARG A 28 -16.59 -8.64 4.75
C ARG A 28 -15.85 -9.63 3.86
N VAL A 29 -15.19 -9.15 2.83
CA VAL A 29 -14.12 -9.89 2.18
C VAL A 29 -12.94 -9.85 3.15
N VAL A 30 -12.81 -10.88 3.98
CA VAL A 30 -11.67 -11.00 4.89
C VAL A 30 -10.44 -11.27 4.03
N SER A 31 -9.52 -10.31 3.98
CA SER A 31 -8.27 -10.49 3.25
C SER A 31 -7.49 -11.68 3.82
N THR A 32 -7.35 -12.73 3.03
CA THR A 32 -6.52 -13.89 3.37
C THR A 32 -5.06 -13.68 3.02
N ARG A 33 -4.72 -12.56 2.38
CA ARG A 33 -3.40 -12.24 1.85
C ARG A 33 -2.40 -11.86 2.94
N TYR A 34 -2.85 -11.12 3.95
CA TYR A 34 -1.97 -10.60 4.98
C TYR A 34 -1.80 -11.56 6.15
N THR A 35 -0.61 -11.55 6.68
CA THR A 35 -0.14 -12.35 7.79
C THR A 35 0.91 -11.56 8.57
N TYR A 36 1.78 -12.19 9.34
CA TYR A 36 2.76 -11.49 10.14
C TYR A 36 4.02 -12.32 10.37
N ASP A 37 5.10 -11.59 10.65
CA ASP A 37 6.34 -12.10 11.17
C ASP A 37 6.50 -11.71 12.64
N LEU A 38 7.07 -12.59 13.46
CA LEU A 38 7.41 -12.33 14.86
C LEU A 38 8.92 -12.32 15.01
N ALA A 39 9.46 -11.30 15.68
CA ALA A 39 10.87 -11.23 16.01
C ALA A 39 11.10 -11.54 17.50
N THR A 40 12.18 -12.24 17.82
CA THR A 40 12.63 -12.52 19.18
C THR A 40 13.79 -11.62 19.59
N ALA A 41 14.05 -11.50 20.88
CA ALA A 41 15.20 -10.74 21.39
C ALA A 41 16.54 -11.31 20.93
N SER A 42 16.62 -12.59 20.59
CA SER A 42 17.82 -13.22 19.99
C SER A 42 17.96 -12.99 18.49
N GLY A 43 17.03 -12.27 17.86
CA GLY A 43 17.06 -11.96 16.43
C GLY A 43 16.49 -13.06 15.53
N GLU A 44 15.86 -14.10 16.09
CA GLU A 44 15.10 -15.07 15.30
C GLU A 44 13.82 -14.40 14.76
N VAL A 45 13.51 -14.64 13.48
CA VAL A 45 12.26 -14.22 12.83
C VAL A 45 11.46 -15.45 12.44
N LEU A 46 10.21 -15.47 12.88
CA LEU A 46 9.26 -16.56 12.68
C LEU A 46 8.12 -16.09 11.78
N ALA A 47 7.98 -16.69 10.62
CA ALA A 47 6.95 -16.37 9.64
C ALA A 47 5.68 -17.21 9.88
N PHE A 48 4.52 -16.55 9.93
CA PHE A 48 3.22 -17.19 10.18
C PHE A 48 2.24 -17.03 9.03
N GLY A 49 1.24 -17.91 8.99
CA GLY A 49 0.15 -17.85 8.03
C GLY A 49 0.57 -18.01 6.57
N GLY A 50 1.77 -18.54 6.34
CA GLY A 50 2.36 -18.70 5.03
C GLY A 50 3.17 -17.47 4.55
N ALA A 51 3.61 -16.61 5.47
CA ALA A 51 4.61 -15.58 5.15
C ALA A 51 5.91 -16.20 4.61
N ARG A 52 6.61 -15.48 3.75
CA ARG A 52 7.95 -15.85 3.31
C ARG A 52 8.96 -15.42 4.36
N SER A 53 9.86 -16.32 4.76
CA SER A 53 11.00 -15.97 5.58
C SER A 53 12.12 -15.37 4.72
N PHE A 54 12.67 -14.26 5.15
CA PHE A 54 13.81 -13.60 4.50
C PHE A 54 15.11 -13.76 5.29
N GLY A 55 15.06 -14.45 6.43
CA GLY A 55 16.22 -14.74 7.28
C GLY A 55 16.06 -14.24 8.71
N SER A 56 17.09 -14.42 9.51
CA SER A 56 17.14 -14.09 10.94
C SER A 56 18.52 -13.57 11.32
N ALA A 57 18.60 -12.76 12.37
CA ALA A 57 19.86 -12.25 12.88
C ALA A 57 20.59 -13.23 13.84
N THR A 58 20.13 -14.47 13.94
CA THR A 58 20.72 -15.49 14.85
C THR A 58 22.15 -15.88 14.55
N SER A 59 22.61 -15.65 13.31
CA SER A 59 24.01 -15.87 12.91
C SER A 59 24.92 -14.68 13.21
N TYR A 60 24.36 -13.54 13.61
CA TYR A 60 25.12 -12.36 13.99
C TYR A 60 25.47 -12.41 15.47
N ASN A 61 26.64 -11.90 15.82
CA ASN A 61 26.97 -11.64 17.21
C ASN A 61 26.30 -10.32 17.62
N LEU A 62 25.08 -10.41 18.18
CA LEU A 62 24.30 -9.24 18.55
C LEU A 62 24.92 -8.52 19.76
N PRO A 63 25.31 -7.24 19.65
CA PRO A 63 25.87 -6.49 20.79
C PRO A 63 24.78 -6.13 21.82
N ALA A 64 23.50 -6.11 21.42
CA ALA A 64 22.36 -5.89 22.28
C ALA A 64 21.15 -6.70 21.76
N PRO A 65 20.15 -6.99 22.62
CA PRO A 65 18.94 -7.69 22.19
C PRO A 65 18.20 -6.92 21.10
N ILE A 66 17.57 -7.64 20.17
CA ILE A 66 16.57 -7.05 19.27
C ILE A 66 15.38 -6.56 20.10
N VAL A 67 14.84 -5.39 19.74
CA VAL A 67 13.71 -4.74 20.40
C VAL A 67 12.57 -4.41 19.46
N GLY A 68 12.77 -4.56 18.13
CA GLY A 68 11.73 -4.25 17.16
C GLY A 68 11.99 -4.86 15.79
N ILE A 69 10.92 -4.96 15.03
CA ILE A 69 10.88 -5.39 13.62
C ILE A 69 9.94 -4.47 12.86
N ALA A 70 10.31 -4.10 11.64
CA ALA A 70 9.46 -3.36 10.72
C ALA A 70 9.62 -3.90 9.30
N SER A 71 8.52 -4.13 8.59
CA SER A 71 8.52 -4.62 7.22
C SER A 71 8.78 -3.50 6.22
N THR A 72 9.32 -3.85 5.04
CA THR A 72 9.28 -3.00 3.85
C THR A 72 7.85 -2.74 3.41
N SER A 73 7.62 -1.66 2.67
CA SER A 73 6.29 -1.23 2.22
C SER A 73 5.60 -2.26 1.33
N ASP A 74 6.38 -3.02 0.57
CA ASP A 74 5.92 -4.10 -0.32
C ASP A 74 5.87 -5.48 0.37
N LEU A 75 6.34 -5.56 1.64
CA LEU A 75 6.38 -6.78 2.45
C LEU A 75 7.32 -7.87 1.89
N LEU A 76 8.35 -7.49 1.11
CA LEU A 76 9.36 -8.39 0.56
C LEU A 76 10.66 -8.40 1.38
N GLY A 77 10.69 -7.66 2.49
CA GLY A 77 11.78 -7.60 3.44
C GLY A 77 11.38 -7.04 4.79
N TYR A 78 12.34 -6.92 5.68
CA TYR A 78 12.18 -6.29 6.99
C TYR A 78 13.51 -5.85 7.60
N TRP A 79 13.43 -4.91 8.51
CA TRP A 79 14.54 -4.50 9.38
C TRP A 79 14.29 -5.01 10.80
N LEU A 80 15.36 -5.49 11.43
CA LEU A 80 15.41 -5.69 12.88
C LEU A 80 16.26 -4.58 13.50
N VAL A 81 15.85 -4.09 14.67
CA VAL A 81 16.60 -3.10 15.42
C VAL A 81 16.97 -3.60 16.79
N GLY A 82 18.24 -3.45 17.18
CA GLY A 82 18.75 -3.73 18.52
C GLY A 82 18.54 -2.56 19.47
N ALA A 83 18.53 -2.83 20.77
CA ALA A 83 18.42 -1.81 21.80
C ALA A 83 19.55 -0.78 21.74
N ASP A 84 20.74 -1.15 21.28
CA ASP A 84 21.89 -0.28 21.01
C ASP A 84 21.75 0.56 19.74
N GLY A 85 20.65 0.36 18.98
CA GLY A 85 20.38 1.00 17.70
C GLY A 85 21.12 0.38 16.52
N SER A 86 21.68 -0.81 16.65
CA SER A 86 22.10 -1.63 15.50
C SER A 86 20.91 -1.99 14.65
N VAL A 87 21.05 -1.97 13.31
CA VAL A 87 20.00 -2.33 12.37
C VAL A 87 20.48 -3.46 11.47
N TYR A 88 19.62 -4.45 11.25
CA TYR A 88 19.84 -5.61 10.39
C TYR A 88 18.75 -5.68 9.35
N ALA A 89 19.10 -5.75 8.07
CA ALA A 89 18.19 -5.76 6.94
C ALA A 89 18.12 -7.16 6.31
N PHE A 90 16.91 -7.59 5.96
CA PHE A 90 16.62 -8.90 5.37
C PHE A 90 15.64 -8.76 4.21
N GLY A 91 15.75 -9.67 3.23
CA GLY A 91 14.97 -9.58 1.99
C GLY A 91 15.47 -8.44 1.13
N ASP A 92 14.55 -7.60 0.65
CA ASP A 92 14.88 -6.40 -0.13
C ASP A 92 15.10 -5.14 0.72
N ALA A 93 14.98 -5.25 2.04
CA ALA A 93 15.24 -4.13 2.95
C ALA A 93 16.68 -3.62 2.81
N VAL A 94 16.84 -2.31 2.63
CA VAL A 94 18.16 -1.66 2.49
C VAL A 94 18.59 -1.06 3.82
N LEU A 95 19.87 -1.25 4.19
CA LEU A 95 20.44 -0.63 5.38
C LEU A 95 20.82 0.83 5.11
N HIS A 96 20.13 1.77 5.76
CA HIS A 96 20.36 3.22 5.60
C HIS A 96 21.26 3.83 6.69
N GLY A 97 21.68 3.03 7.67
CA GLY A 97 22.55 3.44 8.77
C GLY A 97 22.07 2.95 10.12
N SER A 98 22.81 3.28 11.18
CA SER A 98 22.51 2.79 12.53
C SER A 98 23.03 3.72 13.63
N LEU A 99 22.60 3.48 14.87
CA LEU A 99 23.11 4.11 16.08
C LEU A 99 24.10 3.22 16.84
N ALA A 100 24.51 2.08 16.27
CA ALA A 100 25.48 1.19 16.87
C ALA A 100 26.72 1.94 17.36
N GLY A 101 27.05 1.78 18.66
CA GLY A 101 28.18 2.48 19.30
C GLY A 101 28.01 3.99 19.50
N LYS A 102 26.81 4.56 19.22
CA LYS A 102 26.56 6.01 19.34
C LYS A 102 25.63 6.36 20.51
N LEU A 103 24.94 5.37 21.08
CA LEU A 103 24.12 5.55 22.27
C LEU A 103 24.94 5.29 23.52
N THR A 104 24.68 6.11 24.56
CA THR A 104 25.27 5.95 25.88
C THR A 104 24.17 5.56 26.86
N ALA A 105 24.43 4.56 27.70
CA ALA A 105 23.45 4.18 28.72
C ALA A 105 23.03 5.39 29.59
N PRO A 106 21.75 5.53 29.93
CA PRO A 106 20.67 4.54 29.81
C PRO A 106 19.88 4.58 28.47
N ASP A 107 20.31 5.38 27.49
CA ASP A 107 19.62 5.53 26.22
C ASP A 107 19.53 4.19 25.46
N HIS A 108 18.36 3.87 24.94
CA HIS A 108 18.14 2.71 24.10
C HIS A 108 17.05 2.96 23.08
N VAL A 109 17.17 2.33 21.91
CA VAL A 109 16.13 2.36 20.86
C VAL A 109 14.96 1.47 21.28
N ILE A 110 13.75 1.93 20.95
CA ILE A 110 12.48 1.23 21.23
C ILE A 110 11.72 0.89 19.94
N ALA A 111 11.98 1.60 18.84
CA ALA A 111 11.26 1.38 17.58
C ALA A 111 12.10 1.77 16.37
N ILE A 112 11.83 1.08 15.25
CA ILE A 112 12.22 1.46 13.89
C ILE A 112 10.96 1.70 13.07
N LEU A 113 10.89 2.84 12.38
CA LEU A 113 9.72 3.30 11.62
C LEU A 113 10.16 3.59 10.19
N PRO A 114 9.86 2.74 9.19
CA PRO A 114 10.24 2.95 7.81
C PRO A 114 9.54 4.14 7.15
N THR A 115 10.17 4.75 6.15
CA THR A 115 9.52 5.66 5.21
C THR A 115 8.57 4.86 4.31
N ALA A 116 7.59 5.55 3.70
CA ALA A 116 6.58 4.88 2.88
C ALA A 116 7.14 4.26 1.59
N ASP A 117 8.33 4.66 1.19
CA ASP A 117 9.03 4.24 -0.04
C ASP A 117 10.29 3.40 0.24
N ASP A 118 10.50 3.03 1.51
CA ASP A 118 11.66 2.25 1.97
C ASP A 118 13.03 2.90 1.73
N GLY A 119 13.06 4.18 1.30
CA GLY A 119 14.27 4.96 1.08
C GLY A 119 14.99 5.37 2.37
N GLY A 120 14.35 5.14 3.54
CA GLY A 120 14.89 5.45 4.84
C GLY A 120 14.05 4.91 6.00
N TYR A 121 14.45 5.30 7.21
CA TYR A 121 13.70 5.01 8.43
C TYR A 121 14.08 5.96 9.56
N TRP A 122 13.24 6.02 10.58
CA TRP A 122 13.53 6.69 11.84
C TRP A 122 13.79 5.66 12.93
N LEU A 123 14.82 5.90 13.75
CA LEU A 123 15.01 5.21 15.02
C LEU A 123 14.52 6.11 16.15
N VAL A 124 13.68 5.55 17.01
CA VAL A 124 13.09 6.25 18.15
C VAL A 124 13.65 5.64 19.44
N ASP A 125 14.13 6.50 20.36
CA ASP A 125 14.59 6.04 21.66
C ASP A 125 13.57 6.30 22.79
N ALA A 126 13.81 5.70 23.94
CA ALA A 126 12.95 5.82 25.10
C ALA A 126 12.83 7.26 25.65
N ASN A 127 13.76 8.17 25.30
CA ASN A 127 13.73 9.60 25.64
C ASN A 127 12.94 10.42 24.62
N GLY A 128 12.25 9.79 23.67
CA GLY A 128 11.44 10.45 22.65
C GLY A 128 12.25 11.18 21.58
N VAL A 129 13.51 10.79 21.37
CA VAL A 129 14.33 11.34 20.29
C VAL A 129 14.11 10.50 19.03
N ILE A 130 13.82 11.16 17.92
CA ILE A 130 13.57 10.58 16.61
C ILE A 130 14.76 10.91 15.68
N ARG A 131 15.49 9.91 15.24
CA ARG A 131 16.67 10.07 14.38
C ARG A 131 16.44 9.50 13.00
N PRO A 132 16.49 10.35 11.95
CA PRO A 132 16.31 9.92 10.57
C PRO A 132 17.57 9.27 9.99
N PHE A 133 17.36 8.30 9.09
CA PHE A 133 18.38 7.64 8.26
C PHE A 133 17.87 7.49 6.83
N GLY A 134 18.79 7.45 5.85
CA GLY A 134 18.42 7.43 4.44
C GLY A 134 17.78 8.74 4.03
N ASP A 135 16.67 8.66 3.30
CA ASP A 135 15.88 9.83 2.88
C ASP A 135 14.82 10.27 3.90
N ALA A 136 14.74 9.61 5.06
CA ALA A 136 13.82 9.99 6.10
C ALA A 136 14.06 11.45 6.54
N HIS A 137 13.03 12.28 6.46
CA HIS A 137 13.12 13.69 6.85
C HIS A 137 13.11 13.86 8.36
N ARG A 138 13.69 14.97 8.83
CA ARG A 138 13.59 15.33 10.24
C ARG A 138 12.14 15.71 10.58
N ILE A 139 11.52 15.00 11.52
CA ILE A 139 10.17 15.26 11.99
C ILE A 139 10.22 16.37 13.07
N GLY A 140 9.73 17.56 12.75
CA GLY A 140 9.68 18.69 13.67
C GLY A 140 11.01 18.95 14.41
N PRO A 141 11.01 19.11 15.75
CA PRO A 141 12.23 19.32 16.54
C PRO A 141 13.09 18.04 16.65
N GLY A 142 12.59 16.89 16.20
CA GLY A 142 13.28 15.59 16.28
C GLY A 142 13.31 14.98 17.69
N ARG A 143 12.66 15.57 18.67
CA ARG A 143 12.52 15.05 20.03
C ARG A 143 11.37 15.71 20.78
N LEU A 144 10.86 15.02 21.78
CA LEU A 144 9.96 15.61 22.77
C LEU A 144 10.71 16.57 23.70
N PRO A 145 10.06 17.65 24.17
CA PRO A 145 10.60 18.44 25.27
C PRO A 145 10.78 17.56 26.52
N PRO A 146 11.93 17.63 27.22
CA PRO A 146 12.14 16.80 28.41
C PRO A 146 11.09 17.03 29.52
N ALA A 147 10.48 18.22 29.56
CA ALA A 147 9.42 18.55 30.53
C ALA A 147 8.11 17.79 30.29
N ASP A 148 7.90 17.27 29.06
CA ASP A 148 6.70 16.52 28.70
C ASP A 148 6.85 15.00 29.01
N LEU A 149 8.08 14.55 29.30
CA LEU A 149 8.38 13.15 29.58
C LEU A 149 8.29 12.84 31.07
N SER A 150 7.09 12.57 31.56
CA SER A 150 6.89 12.07 32.92
C SER A 150 7.41 10.65 33.12
N THR A 151 7.39 9.84 32.03
CA THR A 151 7.85 8.45 31.95
C THR A 151 8.42 8.17 30.56
N PRO A 152 9.32 7.17 30.43
CA PRO A 152 9.89 6.81 29.13
C PRO A 152 8.84 6.48 28.06
N ILE A 153 9.15 6.80 26.82
CA ILE A 153 8.39 6.36 25.65
C ILE A 153 8.55 4.84 25.49
N VAL A 154 7.45 4.17 25.21
CA VAL A 154 7.40 2.72 25.06
C VAL A 154 7.05 2.29 23.63
N SER A 155 6.40 3.16 22.84
CA SER A 155 6.05 2.86 21.46
C SER A 155 5.88 4.16 20.66
N ALA A 156 6.01 4.03 19.34
CA ALA A 156 5.85 5.14 18.41
C ALA A 156 5.22 4.67 17.09
N ALA A 157 4.56 5.59 16.40
CA ALA A 157 4.06 5.41 15.05
C ALA A 157 4.29 6.69 14.24
N VAL A 158 4.56 6.54 12.95
CA VAL A 158 4.78 7.66 12.03
C VAL A 158 3.57 7.87 11.14
N MET A 159 3.29 9.12 10.78
CA MET A 159 2.35 9.42 9.70
C MET A 159 2.88 8.85 8.39
N ARG A 160 2.01 8.33 7.55
CA ARG A 160 2.39 7.74 6.27
C ARG A 160 3.20 8.70 5.37
N ASN A 161 2.91 10.00 5.42
CA ASN A 161 3.65 11.03 4.68
C ASN A 161 5.00 11.42 5.31
N GLY A 162 5.39 10.82 6.43
CA GLY A 162 6.65 11.10 7.13
C GLY A 162 6.74 12.47 7.81
N LEU A 163 5.69 13.30 7.76
CA LEU A 163 5.73 14.69 8.27
C LEU A 163 5.44 14.80 9.76
N GLY A 164 5.02 13.73 10.41
CA GLY A 164 4.71 13.71 11.84
C GLY A 164 4.75 12.32 12.43
N ALA A 165 4.78 12.27 13.75
CA ALA A 165 4.79 11.04 14.53
C ALA A 165 3.98 11.17 15.81
N TRP A 166 3.47 10.03 16.28
CA TRP A 166 2.87 9.83 17.59
C TRP A 166 3.81 8.98 18.44
N LEU A 167 4.00 9.37 19.70
CA LEU A 167 4.74 8.62 20.70
C LEU A 167 3.82 8.38 21.89
N THR A 168 3.97 7.25 22.56
CA THR A 168 3.20 6.95 23.76
C THR A 168 4.11 6.42 24.87
N ASN A 169 3.77 6.77 26.11
CA ASN A 169 4.41 6.23 27.30
C ASN A 169 3.55 5.14 27.95
N ALA A 170 4.05 4.53 29.02
CA ALA A 170 3.37 3.46 29.73
C ALA A 170 2.07 3.89 30.42
N ALA A 171 1.89 5.20 30.70
CA ALA A 171 0.65 5.76 31.24
C ALA A 171 -0.42 6.01 30.13
N GLY A 172 -0.10 5.74 28.87
CA GLY A 172 -0.99 5.92 27.72
C GLY A 172 -1.18 7.38 27.32
N GLU A 173 -0.29 8.27 27.77
CA GLU A 173 -0.19 9.61 27.22
C GLU A 173 0.30 9.53 25.78
N VAL A 174 -0.26 10.34 24.88
CA VAL A 174 0.13 10.42 23.47
C VAL A 174 0.68 11.80 23.18
N PHE A 175 1.90 11.81 22.69
CA PHE A 175 2.63 13.02 22.27
C PHE A 175 2.69 13.07 20.76
N THR A 176 2.50 14.27 20.21
CA THR A 176 2.59 14.51 18.76
C THR A 176 3.84 15.29 18.43
N ILE A 177 4.54 14.90 17.36
CA ILE A 177 5.69 15.63 16.82
C ILE A 177 5.44 15.93 15.34
N GLY A 178 5.89 17.12 14.91
CA GLY A 178 5.72 17.57 13.53
C GLY A 178 4.27 17.84 13.18
N GLY A 179 3.81 17.35 12.03
CA GLY A 179 2.44 17.54 11.53
C GLY A 179 1.41 16.58 12.11
N ALA A 180 1.77 15.73 13.09
CA ALA A 180 0.83 14.76 13.64
C ALA A 180 -0.30 15.42 14.44
N VAL A 181 -1.53 15.01 14.17
CA VAL A 181 -2.73 15.47 14.88
C VAL A 181 -3.04 14.51 16.03
N SER A 182 -3.35 15.05 17.22
CA SER A 182 -3.80 14.22 18.33
C SER A 182 -5.24 13.78 18.12
N TYR A 183 -5.48 12.47 18.21
CA TYR A 183 -6.83 11.87 18.18
C TYR A 183 -7.33 11.49 19.56
N GLY A 184 -6.54 11.76 20.62
CA GLY A 184 -6.84 11.46 22.02
C GLY A 184 -5.78 10.59 22.67
N SER A 185 -5.92 10.34 23.97
CA SER A 185 -4.98 9.53 24.76
C SER A 185 -5.69 8.88 25.93
N LEU A 186 -4.98 8.03 26.68
CA LEU A 186 -5.44 7.45 27.94
C LEU A 186 -4.97 8.25 29.16
N ALA A 187 -4.41 9.44 28.95
CA ALA A 187 -3.97 10.32 30.03
C ALA A 187 -5.09 10.54 31.07
N GLY A 188 -4.78 10.35 32.35
CA GLY A 188 -5.76 10.46 33.43
C GLY A 188 -6.75 9.28 33.56
N THR A 189 -6.66 8.27 32.70
CA THR A 189 -7.46 7.06 32.80
C THR A 189 -6.78 6.05 33.75
N THR A 190 -7.55 5.41 34.61
CA THR A 190 -7.02 4.29 35.41
C THR A 190 -6.86 3.08 34.51
N LEU A 191 -5.62 2.71 34.22
CA LEU A 191 -5.29 1.55 33.38
C LEU A 191 -5.25 0.28 34.21
N ALA A 192 -5.66 -0.85 33.60
CA ALA A 192 -5.56 -2.16 34.23
C ALA A 192 -4.13 -2.72 34.18
N SER A 193 -3.34 -2.28 33.18
CA SER A 193 -1.91 -2.55 33.04
C SER A 193 -1.26 -1.47 32.17
N PRO A 194 0.08 -1.34 32.19
CA PRO A 194 0.75 -0.33 31.37
C PRO A 194 0.46 -0.47 29.88
N VAL A 195 0.42 0.65 29.17
CA VAL A 195 0.47 0.66 27.70
C VAL A 195 1.85 0.20 27.24
N THR A 196 1.87 -0.68 26.24
CA THR A 196 3.10 -1.29 25.70
C THR A 196 3.23 -1.16 24.18
N GLY A 197 2.15 -0.77 23.49
CA GLY A 197 2.18 -0.70 22.04
C GLY A 197 1.25 0.37 21.46
N MET A 198 1.66 0.89 20.32
CA MET A 198 0.90 1.81 19.47
C MET A 198 1.01 1.36 18.02
N ALA A 199 -0.09 1.46 17.28
CA ALA A 199 -0.09 1.27 15.84
C ALA A 199 -0.99 2.32 15.17
N ALA A 200 -0.48 3.03 14.17
CA ALA A 200 -1.28 3.93 13.35
C ALA A 200 -2.21 3.13 12.42
N THR A 201 -3.38 3.69 12.14
CA THR A 201 -4.24 3.13 11.06
C THR A 201 -3.54 3.29 9.72
N PRO A 202 -3.78 2.39 8.75
CA PRO A 202 -3.19 2.51 7.40
C PRO A 202 -3.47 3.83 6.70
N SER A 203 -4.52 4.54 7.08
CA SER A 203 -4.84 5.88 6.58
C SER A 203 -4.10 7.02 7.30
N GLY A 204 -3.46 6.74 8.45
CA GLY A 204 -2.84 7.78 9.28
C GLY A 204 -3.83 8.71 10.00
N LEU A 205 -5.14 8.41 9.98
CA LEU A 205 -6.20 9.23 10.60
C LEU A 205 -6.63 8.72 11.97
N GLY A 206 -5.82 7.88 12.59
CA GLY A 206 -6.06 7.33 13.92
C GLY A 206 -5.00 6.34 14.32
N TYR A 207 -5.14 5.80 15.52
CA TYR A 207 -4.22 4.80 16.06
C TYR A 207 -4.90 3.93 17.12
N TRP A 208 -4.33 2.76 17.39
CA TRP A 208 -4.63 1.94 18.55
C TRP A 208 -3.53 2.05 19.59
N LEU A 209 -3.93 2.03 20.87
CA LEU A 209 -3.04 1.80 22.02
C LEU A 209 -3.38 0.44 22.61
N THR A 210 -2.37 -0.33 23.00
CA THR A 210 -2.58 -1.62 23.66
C THR A 210 -1.85 -1.69 24.99
N GLU A 211 -2.54 -2.20 26.00
CA GLU A 211 -1.97 -2.52 27.33
C GLU A 211 -1.26 -3.86 27.32
N ALA A 212 -0.39 -4.08 28.30
CA ALA A 212 0.32 -5.35 28.51
C ALA A 212 -0.63 -6.55 28.67
N ASN A 213 -1.83 -6.35 29.21
CA ASN A 213 -2.85 -7.38 29.36
C ASN A 213 -3.64 -7.68 28.08
N GLY A 214 -3.40 -6.92 26.98
CA GLY A 214 -4.06 -7.05 25.68
C GLY A 214 -5.31 -6.19 25.50
N SER A 215 -5.69 -5.38 26.49
CA SER A 215 -6.73 -4.36 26.28
C SER A 215 -6.28 -3.38 25.20
N THR A 216 -7.16 -3.06 24.28
CA THR A 216 -6.83 -2.18 23.13
C THR A 216 -7.87 -1.08 23.00
N TYR A 217 -7.38 0.14 22.82
CA TYR A 217 -8.16 1.37 22.71
C TYR A 217 -7.96 1.99 21.35
N ALA A 218 -9.03 2.46 20.73
CA ALA A 218 -9.04 3.02 19.39
C ALA A 218 -9.28 4.53 19.44
N PHE A 219 -8.49 5.29 18.67
CA PHE A 219 -8.56 6.74 18.56
C PHE A 219 -8.65 7.16 17.10
N GLY A 220 -9.31 8.29 16.83
CA GLY A 220 -9.53 8.77 15.47
C GLY A 220 -10.42 7.82 14.67
N ASN A 221 -9.98 7.40 13.48
CA ASN A 221 -10.69 6.44 12.64
C ASN A 221 -10.31 4.96 12.90
N ALA A 222 -9.53 4.70 13.93
CA ALA A 222 -9.25 3.32 14.34
C ALA A 222 -10.56 2.65 14.81
N VAL A 223 -10.80 1.42 14.36
CA VAL A 223 -12.03 0.71 14.70
C VAL A 223 -11.89 0.07 16.06
N PRO A 224 -12.82 0.35 17.01
CA PRO A 224 -12.89 -0.36 18.27
C PRO A 224 -13.13 -1.85 18.02
N SER A 225 -12.22 -2.71 18.44
CA SER A 225 -12.34 -4.15 18.20
C SER A 225 -12.71 -4.95 19.44
N GLY A 226 -13.10 -4.26 20.50
CA GLY A 226 -13.38 -4.86 21.81
C GLY A 226 -12.09 -5.19 22.59
N THR A 227 -12.21 -5.27 23.89
CA THR A 227 -11.14 -5.82 24.74
C THR A 227 -10.99 -7.30 24.41
N ALA A 228 -9.74 -7.78 24.33
CA ALA A 228 -9.49 -9.22 24.26
C ALA A 228 -10.18 -9.90 25.44
N THR A 229 -11.22 -10.68 25.17
CA THR A 229 -11.99 -11.38 26.20
C THR A 229 -11.23 -12.59 26.76
N LYS A 230 -10.04 -12.90 26.23
CA LYS A 230 -9.17 -14.00 26.69
C LYS A 230 -7.95 -13.43 27.39
N THR A 231 -7.64 -13.98 28.55
CA THR A 231 -6.35 -13.77 29.20
C THR A 231 -5.23 -14.19 28.24
N ILE A 232 -4.36 -13.26 27.90
CA ILE A 232 -3.22 -13.51 27.04
C ILE A 232 -2.06 -13.96 27.93
N PRO A 233 -1.45 -15.13 27.70
CA PRO A 233 -0.25 -15.51 28.43
C PRO A 233 0.92 -14.57 28.10
N GLY A 234 1.52 -13.99 29.15
CA GLY A 234 2.60 -13.00 29.03
C GLY A 234 2.09 -11.58 28.90
N SER A 235 3.00 -10.68 28.56
CA SER A 235 2.72 -9.25 28.34
C SER A 235 2.71 -8.96 26.84
N VAL A 236 1.70 -8.25 26.34
CA VAL A 236 1.72 -7.75 24.95
C VAL A 236 2.90 -6.82 24.76
N VAL A 237 3.66 -7.01 23.70
CA VAL A 237 4.89 -6.28 23.36
C VAL A 237 4.86 -5.61 21.99
N GLY A 238 3.84 -5.89 21.19
CA GLY A 238 3.72 -5.31 19.86
C GLY A 238 2.30 -5.41 19.31
N ILE A 239 1.95 -4.48 18.45
CA ILE A 239 0.69 -4.42 17.72
C ILE A 239 0.97 -3.96 16.29
N VAL A 240 0.32 -4.58 15.30
CA VAL A 240 0.39 -4.20 13.90
C VAL A 240 -1.02 -4.15 13.32
N PRO A 241 -1.37 -3.12 12.51
CA PRO A 241 -2.67 -3.04 11.88
C PRO A 241 -2.81 -4.11 10.80
N ALA A 242 -4.02 -4.64 10.63
CA ALA A 242 -4.38 -5.33 9.40
C ALA A 242 -4.45 -4.29 8.27
N ALA A 243 -3.99 -4.66 7.08
CA ALA A 243 -3.86 -3.72 5.97
C ALA A 243 -5.19 -3.12 5.49
N ASP A 244 -6.32 -3.75 5.82
CA ASP A 244 -7.68 -3.31 5.48
C ASP A 244 -8.31 -2.31 6.47
N ARG A 245 -7.57 -1.87 7.48
CA ARG A 245 -7.99 -0.90 8.53
C ARG A 245 -9.03 -1.40 9.54
N TRP A 246 -9.57 -2.61 9.38
CA TRP A 246 -10.68 -3.10 10.19
C TRP A 246 -10.27 -3.99 11.35
N GLY A 247 -8.95 -4.21 11.47
CA GLY A 247 -8.42 -5.05 12.53
C GLY A 247 -6.94 -4.82 12.82
N TYR A 248 -6.42 -5.63 13.74
CA TYR A 248 -5.02 -5.64 14.13
C TYR A 248 -4.61 -7.01 14.66
N TRP A 249 -3.32 -7.25 14.72
CA TRP A 249 -2.71 -8.32 15.48
C TRP A 249 -1.85 -7.75 16.60
N ALA A 250 -1.97 -8.33 17.79
CA ALA A 250 -1.09 -8.01 18.92
C ALA A 250 -0.41 -9.30 19.39
N VAL A 251 0.86 -9.19 19.79
CA VAL A 251 1.68 -10.34 20.21
C VAL A 251 2.19 -10.15 21.62
N SER A 252 2.20 -11.23 22.42
CA SER A 252 2.84 -11.22 23.74
C SER A 252 4.31 -11.65 23.64
N ASP A 253 5.09 -11.32 24.69
CA ASP A 253 6.47 -11.76 24.88
C ASP A 253 6.64 -13.29 24.85
N LYS A 254 5.56 -14.04 25.09
CA LYS A 254 5.50 -15.50 25.00
C LYS A 254 5.03 -16.02 23.65
N GLY A 255 4.86 -15.14 22.64
CA GLY A 255 4.52 -15.50 21.28
C GLY A 255 3.05 -15.80 21.02
N TYR A 256 2.16 -15.51 21.96
CA TYR A 256 0.71 -15.62 21.72
C TYR A 256 0.24 -14.42 20.91
N VAL A 257 -0.47 -14.70 19.81
CA VAL A 257 -1.02 -13.66 18.94
C VAL A 257 -2.54 -13.61 19.12
N VAL A 258 -3.03 -12.42 19.40
CA VAL A 258 -4.46 -12.09 19.37
C VAL A 258 -4.78 -11.24 18.15
N ALA A 259 -5.96 -11.50 17.59
CA ALA A 259 -6.51 -10.76 16.49
C ALA A 259 -7.71 -9.96 16.96
N GLY A 260 -7.71 -8.66 16.69
CA GLY A 260 -8.82 -7.76 16.97
C GLY A 260 -9.50 -7.31 15.68
N GLY A 261 -10.77 -6.89 15.77
CA GLY A 261 -11.57 -6.52 14.62
C GLY A 261 -11.87 -7.71 13.72
N ASP A 262 -11.62 -7.58 12.43
CA ASP A 262 -11.79 -8.67 11.46
C ASP A 262 -10.49 -9.42 11.12
N ALA A 263 -9.36 -9.02 11.73
CA ALA A 263 -8.12 -9.74 11.60
C ALA A 263 -8.28 -11.19 12.09
N ARG A 264 -7.71 -12.14 11.35
CA ARG A 264 -7.72 -13.56 11.73
C ARG A 264 -6.37 -13.98 12.26
N SER A 265 -6.34 -14.71 13.37
CA SER A 265 -5.10 -15.32 13.86
C SER A 265 -4.53 -16.27 12.80
N ARG A 266 -3.23 -16.19 12.58
CA ARG A 266 -2.46 -17.01 11.64
C ARG A 266 -1.53 -17.99 12.36
N GLY A 267 -1.69 -18.13 13.66
CA GLY A 267 -0.85 -18.94 14.52
C GLY A 267 -0.06 -18.11 15.51
N GLY A 268 0.88 -18.73 16.17
CA GLY A 268 1.77 -18.12 17.16
C GLY A 268 2.82 -19.14 17.58
N THR A 269 3.75 -18.70 18.42
CA THR A 269 4.79 -19.56 18.98
C THR A 269 4.68 -19.63 20.50
N THR A 270 5.63 -20.25 21.13
CA THR A 270 5.77 -20.26 22.59
C THR A 270 7.23 -19.99 22.95
N LEU A 271 7.46 -19.37 24.09
CA LEU A 271 8.80 -19.11 24.60
C LEU A 271 9.66 -20.38 24.66
N LYS A 272 9.05 -21.53 24.95
CA LYS A 272 9.75 -22.83 24.97
C LYS A 272 10.29 -23.21 23.58
N ALA A 273 9.57 -22.86 22.52
CA ALA A 273 10.00 -23.17 21.15
C ALA A 273 11.10 -22.23 20.66
N THR A 274 11.07 -20.95 21.06
CA THR A 274 12.04 -19.95 20.62
C THR A 274 13.26 -19.82 21.53
N GLY A 275 13.16 -20.24 22.78
CA GLY A 275 14.22 -20.05 23.79
C GLY A 275 14.51 -18.57 24.14
N SER A 276 13.82 -17.61 23.50
CA SER A 276 13.99 -16.18 23.65
C SER A 276 12.62 -15.47 23.54
N PRO A 277 12.36 -14.40 24.32
CA PRO A 277 11.09 -13.71 24.27
C PRO A 277 10.86 -13.06 22.91
N VAL A 278 9.60 -13.06 22.46
CA VAL A 278 9.15 -12.25 21.32
C VAL A 278 9.17 -10.78 21.74
N VAL A 279 9.62 -9.91 20.85
CA VAL A 279 9.79 -8.48 21.09
C VAL A 279 9.03 -7.61 20.10
N GLY A 280 8.49 -8.20 19.03
CA GLY A 280 7.76 -7.44 18.02
C GLY A 280 7.02 -8.31 17.03
N ILE A 281 6.12 -7.65 16.31
CA ILE A 281 5.33 -8.20 15.22
C ILE A 281 5.35 -7.22 14.06
N ALA A 282 5.54 -7.71 12.86
CA ALA A 282 5.49 -6.93 11.64
C ALA A 282 4.49 -7.53 10.65
N LEU A 283 3.88 -6.68 9.83
CA LEU A 283 2.99 -7.11 8.78
C LEU A 283 3.78 -7.92 7.74
N ALA A 284 3.23 -9.01 7.28
CA ALA A 284 3.77 -9.80 6.19
C ALA A 284 2.66 -10.17 5.21
N GLN A 285 3.03 -10.57 4.02
CA GLN A 285 2.07 -11.14 3.10
C GLN A 285 2.23 -12.66 3.02
N LYS A 286 1.11 -13.34 2.84
CA LYS A 286 1.14 -14.76 2.56
C LYS A 286 1.90 -14.96 1.25
N TRP A 287 3.00 -15.71 1.32
CA TRP A 287 3.65 -16.15 0.11
C TRP A 287 2.71 -17.13 -0.60
N VAL A 288 2.12 -16.67 -1.65
CA VAL A 288 1.49 -17.52 -2.65
C VAL A 288 2.58 -17.63 -3.70
N PRO A 289 3.10 -18.84 -4.01
CA PRO A 289 3.82 -18.98 -5.26
C PRO A 289 2.93 -18.33 -6.27
N SER A 290 3.42 -17.33 -7.01
CA SER A 290 2.60 -16.76 -8.09
C SER A 290 1.92 -17.93 -8.77
N PRO A 291 0.59 -17.96 -8.87
CA PRO A 291 0.05 -18.74 -9.94
C PRO A 291 0.65 -18.06 -11.17
N VAL A 292 1.69 -18.66 -11.69
CA VAL A 292 2.05 -18.52 -13.08
C VAL A 292 0.83 -19.08 -13.79
N GLY A 293 -0.16 -18.25 -14.06
CA GLY A 293 -1.38 -18.81 -14.62
C GLY A 293 -2.58 -17.89 -14.39
N GLY A 294 -2.75 -16.95 -15.23
CA GLY A 294 -3.83 -15.98 -15.33
C GLY A 294 -3.39 -14.80 -16.16
N GLY A 295 -2.13 -14.78 -16.56
CA GLY A 295 -1.53 -13.85 -17.48
C GLY A 295 -1.13 -14.55 -18.77
N PHE A 296 -0.70 -13.77 -19.70
CA PHE A 296 -0.07 -14.29 -20.90
C PHE A 296 1.15 -15.13 -20.49
N PRO A 297 1.45 -16.26 -21.16
CA PRO A 297 2.65 -17.04 -20.87
C PRO A 297 3.92 -16.19 -20.97
N SER A 298 4.88 -16.44 -20.11
CA SER A 298 6.18 -15.74 -20.15
C SER A 298 6.80 -15.84 -21.55
N GLY A 299 7.23 -14.69 -22.07
CA GLY A 299 7.76 -14.57 -23.42
C GLY A 299 6.70 -14.35 -24.51
N SER A 300 5.42 -14.27 -24.17
CA SER A 300 4.38 -13.81 -25.11
C SER A 300 4.61 -12.36 -25.47
N VAL A 301 4.29 -12.01 -26.71
CA VAL A 301 4.40 -10.66 -27.25
C VAL A 301 3.07 -10.20 -27.84
N GLY A 302 2.80 -8.92 -27.81
CA GLY A 302 1.57 -8.37 -28.36
C GLY A 302 1.50 -6.86 -28.32
N TYR A 303 0.29 -6.33 -28.24
CA TYR A 303 0.02 -4.89 -28.33
C TYR A 303 -1.11 -4.48 -27.42
N ASP A 304 -1.08 -3.23 -26.99
CA ASP A 304 -2.24 -2.53 -26.52
C ASP A 304 -2.78 -1.56 -27.57
N VAL A 305 -4.07 -1.33 -27.51
CA VAL A 305 -4.81 -0.44 -28.41
C VAL A 305 -5.86 0.35 -27.65
N ASN A 306 -6.14 1.57 -28.11
CA ASN A 306 -7.19 2.40 -27.54
C ASN A 306 -7.80 3.37 -28.56
N TRP A 307 -8.56 4.35 -28.14
CA TRP A 307 -9.23 5.38 -28.94
C TRP A 307 -8.42 5.98 -30.12
N PRO A 308 -7.10 6.28 -30.08
CA PRO A 308 -6.42 6.81 -31.25
C PRO A 308 -6.56 5.96 -32.51
N GLN A 309 -6.72 4.65 -32.39
CA GLN A 309 -6.92 3.75 -33.51
C GLN A 309 -8.34 3.84 -34.09
N CYS A 310 -9.24 4.55 -33.43
CA CYS A 310 -10.64 4.74 -33.76
C CYS A 310 -10.91 5.98 -34.58
N SER A 311 -10.12 7.04 -34.42
CA SER A 311 -10.36 8.35 -35.02
C SER A 311 -9.08 9.01 -35.52
N GLY A 312 -9.19 9.97 -36.42
CA GLY A 312 -8.05 10.72 -36.95
C GLY A 312 -7.24 9.95 -37.99
N SER A 313 -5.94 10.22 -38.05
CA SER A 313 -5.01 9.62 -39.03
C SER A 313 -4.73 8.13 -38.80
N GLN A 314 -5.15 7.59 -37.69
CA GLN A 314 -4.96 6.18 -37.31
C GLN A 314 -6.27 5.36 -37.34
N ALA A 315 -7.38 5.96 -37.77
CA ALA A 315 -8.68 5.29 -37.84
C ALA A 315 -8.60 4.02 -38.72
N GLY A 316 -8.95 2.87 -38.11
CA GLY A 316 -8.93 1.57 -38.77
C GLY A 316 -7.56 0.89 -38.82
N ASN A 317 -6.52 1.49 -38.25
CA ASN A 317 -5.18 0.90 -38.17
C ASN A 317 -5.05 0.07 -36.90
N LEU A 318 -5.81 -1.01 -36.80
CA LEU A 318 -5.52 -2.02 -35.78
C LEU A 318 -4.31 -2.85 -36.22
N PRO A 319 -3.46 -3.35 -35.30
CA PRO A 319 -2.35 -4.23 -35.66
C PRO A 319 -2.85 -5.38 -36.53
N GLY A 320 -2.15 -5.64 -37.63
CA GLY A 320 -2.52 -6.73 -38.56
C GLY A 320 -2.50 -8.09 -37.90
N PRO A 321 -3.04 -9.11 -38.60
CA PRO A 321 -2.97 -10.47 -38.13
C PRO A 321 -1.52 -10.94 -37.92
N PRO A 322 -1.30 -12.02 -37.14
CA PRO A 322 0.04 -12.53 -36.84
C PRO A 322 0.90 -12.70 -38.11
N GLY A 323 2.02 -12.00 -38.15
CA GLY A 323 2.94 -12.06 -39.30
C GLY A 323 3.39 -10.70 -39.85
N ASP A 324 2.73 -9.60 -39.49
CA ASP A 324 3.13 -8.24 -39.96
C ASP A 324 4.35 -7.68 -39.24
N ILE A 325 4.74 -8.29 -38.11
CA ILE A 325 6.03 -8.02 -37.49
C ILE A 325 7.02 -9.06 -38.05
N ALA A 326 7.97 -8.57 -38.82
CA ALA A 326 8.99 -9.41 -39.46
C ALA A 326 9.68 -10.32 -38.43
N GLY A 327 9.35 -11.63 -38.46
CA GLY A 327 9.95 -12.67 -37.62
C GLY A 327 9.17 -13.09 -36.38
N SER A 328 7.99 -12.56 -36.09
CA SER A 328 7.17 -12.98 -34.95
C SER A 328 6.18 -14.07 -35.33
N ALA A 329 6.17 -15.14 -34.55
CA ALA A 329 4.98 -16.00 -34.44
C ALA A 329 3.85 -15.12 -33.85
N ALA A 330 2.60 -15.36 -34.26
CA ALA A 330 1.37 -14.74 -33.80
C ALA A 330 1.43 -13.95 -32.50
N TYR A 331 0.92 -12.70 -32.46
CA TYR A 331 0.75 -11.99 -31.20
C TYR A 331 -0.21 -12.75 -30.29
N SER A 332 0.15 -12.85 -29.02
CA SER A 332 -0.62 -13.58 -28.01
C SER A 332 -1.01 -12.68 -26.82
N ILE A 333 -0.67 -11.39 -26.89
CA ILE A 333 -1.14 -10.35 -25.98
C ILE A 333 -2.01 -9.39 -26.77
N ALA A 334 -3.20 -9.09 -26.25
CA ALA A 334 -4.04 -8.01 -26.73
C ALA A 334 -4.63 -7.30 -25.52
N ILE A 335 -4.45 -5.99 -25.42
CA ILE A 335 -4.99 -5.16 -24.34
C ILE A 335 -5.76 -4.01 -24.97
N VAL A 336 -6.98 -3.73 -24.47
CA VAL A 336 -7.87 -2.77 -25.11
C VAL A 336 -8.32 -1.71 -24.09
N GLY A 337 -8.19 -0.44 -24.45
CA GLY A 337 -8.69 0.68 -23.66
C GLY A 337 -10.20 0.83 -23.74
N VAL A 338 -10.86 0.88 -22.58
CA VAL A 338 -12.32 0.93 -22.48
C VAL A 338 -12.84 2.36 -22.57
N ASP A 339 -12.14 3.30 -21.98
CA ASP A 339 -12.44 4.72 -22.00
C ASP A 339 -11.42 5.48 -22.85
N GLY A 340 -11.74 6.74 -23.13
CA GLY A 340 -10.82 7.65 -23.81
C GLY A 340 -9.82 8.24 -22.82
N TRP A 341 -9.32 9.43 -23.13
CA TRP A 341 -8.31 10.14 -22.33
C TRP A 341 -8.82 10.68 -20.98
N ALA A 342 -10.09 10.50 -20.67
CA ALA A 342 -10.67 10.98 -19.42
C ALA A 342 -11.71 9.98 -18.89
N VAL A 343 -11.78 9.86 -17.57
CA VAL A 343 -12.78 9.04 -16.89
C VAL A 343 -14.19 9.42 -17.34
N GLY A 344 -14.98 8.40 -17.73
CA GLY A 344 -16.35 8.57 -18.21
C GLY A 344 -16.47 8.98 -19.69
N SER A 345 -15.36 8.96 -20.44
CA SER A 345 -15.37 9.06 -21.89
C SER A 345 -15.33 7.67 -22.51
N ASP A 346 -16.44 7.21 -23.04
CA ASP A 346 -16.55 5.88 -23.66
C ASP A 346 -15.72 5.80 -24.94
N ASN A 347 -14.96 4.70 -25.12
CA ASN A 347 -14.27 4.42 -26.37
C ASN A 347 -15.30 3.96 -27.43
N PRO A 348 -15.63 4.77 -28.46
CA PRO A 348 -16.67 4.45 -29.41
C PRO A 348 -16.31 3.28 -30.34
N CYS A 349 -15.05 2.86 -30.40
CA CYS A 349 -14.57 1.73 -31.22
C CYS A 349 -14.36 0.45 -30.41
N LEU A 350 -14.67 0.46 -29.14
CA LEU A 350 -14.41 -0.66 -28.23
C LEU A 350 -14.88 -2.01 -28.78
N ALA A 351 -16.06 -2.07 -29.40
CA ALA A 351 -16.58 -3.29 -29.99
C ALA A 351 -15.69 -3.84 -31.13
N ALA A 352 -15.13 -2.95 -31.97
CA ALA A 352 -14.22 -3.33 -33.06
C ALA A 352 -12.86 -3.77 -32.53
N GLU A 353 -12.34 -3.07 -31.54
CA GLU A 353 -11.07 -3.40 -30.88
C GLU A 353 -11.16 -4.71 -30.08
N ILE A 354 -12.28 -4.98 -29.41
CA ILE A 354 -12.56 -6.29 -28.81
C ILE A 354 -12.63 -7.39 -29.85
N ALA A 355 -13.24 -7.13 -31.02
CA ALA A 355 -13.28 -8.10 -32.11
C ALA A 355 -11.86 -8.41 -32.64
N TRP A 356 -11.00 -7.39 -32.73
CA TRP A 356 -9.59 -7.55 -33.04
C TRP A 356 -8.86 -8.36 -31.96
N ALA A 357 -9.04 -8.02 -30.69
CA ALA A 357 -8.38 -8.68 -29.57
C ALA A 357 -8.72 -10.18 -29.46
N LYS A 358 -9.95 -10.55 -29.81
CA LYS A 358 -10.39 -11.95 -29.87
C LYS A 358 -9.69 -12.80 -30.94
N ASN A 359 -8.98 -12.19 -31.88
CA ASN A 359 -8.16 -12.86 -32.86
C ASN A 359 -6.72 -13.11 -32.39
N ALA A 360 -6.33 -12.61 -31.22
CA ALA A 360 -5.07 -12.96 -30.60
C ALA A 360 -5.01 -14.49 -30.43
N THR A 361 -3.86 -15.08 -30.72
CA THR A 361 -3.67 -16.53 -30.55
C THR A 361 -3.73 -16.87 -29.07
N GLU A 362 -4.56 -17.86 -28.72
CA GLU A 362 -4.60 -18.30 -27.31
C GLU A 362 -3.20 -18.72 -26.85
N PRO A 363 -2.68 -18.13 -25.77
CA PRO A 363 -1.40 -18.54 -25.23
C PRO A 363 -1.48 -19.99 -24.72
N ALA A 364 -0.43 -20.75 -24.91
CA ALA A 364 -0.34 -22.11 -24.36
C ALA A 364 -0.50 -22.07 -22.83
N GLY A 365 -1.54 -22.71 -22.32
CA GLY A 365 -1.83 -22.73 -20.86
C GLY A 365 -3.07 -21.93 -20.44
N HIS A 366 -3.74 -21.23 -21.34
CA HIS A 366 -5.07 -20.67 -21.06
C HIS A 366 -6.13 -21.78 -20.99
N SER A 367 -7.05 -21.65 -20.06
CA SER A 367 -8.21 -22.55 -20.00
C SER A 367 -9.14 -22.25 -21.18
N PRO A 368 -9.64 -23.27 -21.89
CA PRO A 368 -10.62 -23.07 -22.94
C PRO A 368 -11.79 -22.19 -22.46
N GLY A 369 -12.11 -21.15 -23.23
CA GLY A 369 -13.20 -20.23 -22.91
C GLY A 369 -12.82 -19.01 -22.04
N THR A 370 -11.55 -18.86 -21.66
CA THR A 370 -11.05 -17.61 -21.06
C THR A 370 -10.70 -16.65 -22.20
N PRO A 371 -11.15 -15.37 -22.17
CA PRO A 371 -10.75 -14.41 -23.18
C PRO A 371 -9.23 -14.24 -23.21
N ALA A 372 -8.65 -14.25 -24.41
CA ALA A 372 -7.22 -14.08 -24.63
C ALA A 372 -6.81 -12.60 -24.66
N TYR A 373 -7.57 -11.70 -24.01
CA TYR A 373 -7.29 -10.28 -23.98
C TYR A 373 -7.62 -9.68 -22.62
N ASP A 374 -6.93 -8.62 -22.30
CA ASP A 374 -7.16 -7.79 -21.11
C ASP A 374 -7.84 -6.47 -21.49
N LEU A 375 -8.37 -5.78 -20.51
CA LEU A 375 -8.92 -4.44 -20.68
C LEU A 375 -8.21 -3.45 -19.73
N TYR A 376 -8.14 -2.18 -20.12
CA TYR A 376 -7.69 -1.14 -19.22
C TYR A 376 -8.62 0.07 -19.20
N ILE A 377 -8.58 0.79 -18.10
CA ILE A 377 -9.26 2.05 -17.89
C ILE A 377 -8.24 3.13 -17.54
N PHE A 378 -8.37 4.28 -18.15
CA PHE A 378 -7.64 5.47 -17.75
C PHE A 378 -8.23 6.00 -16.46
N LEU A 379 -7.40 6.26 -15.45
CA LEU A 379 -7.83 6.76 -14.17
C LEU A 379 -7.08 8.05 -13.81
N ASN A 380 -7.81 9.02 -13.26
CA ASN A 380 -7.27 10.31 -12.85
C ASN A 380 -7.87 10.78 -11.52
N SER A 381 -7.48 11.96 -11.06
CA SER A 381 -8.06 12.61 -9.90
C SER A 381 -9.48 13.12 -10.17
N PRO A 382 -10.40 13.05 -9.20
CA PRO A 382 -11.74 13.60 -9.36
C PRO A 382 -11.67 15.12 -9.61
N ALA A 383 -12.31 15.59 -10.66
CA ALA A 383 -12.57 17.01 -10.83
C ALA A 383 -13.48 17.48 -9.68
N SER A 384 -13.21 18.65 -9.11
CA SER A 384 -13.90 19.20 -7.94
C SER A 384 -15.43 19.37 -8.07
N THR A 385 -15.98 19.12 -9.24
CA THR A 385 -17.39 19.31 -9.62
C THR A 385 -18.11 18.05 -10.10
N SER A 386 -17.48 16.88 -10.04
CA SER A 386 -18.09 15.64 -10.51
C SER A 386 -19.28 15.24 -9.65
N THR A 387 -20.39 14.86 -10.28
CA THR A 387 -21.59 14.34 -9.60
C THR A 387 -21.48 12.85 -9.29
N ILE A 388 -20.54 12.15 -9.94
CA ILE A 388 -20.36 10.70 -9.84
C ILE A 388 -19.81 10.26 -8.46
N ASP A 389 -19.19 11.16 -7.74
CA ASP A 389 -18.50 10.91 -6.48
C ASP A 389 -19.31 11.20 -5.21
N GLN A 390 -20.50 11.82 -5.34
CA GLN A 390 -21.34 12.21 -4.18
C GLN A 390 -21.89 11.02 -3.37
N SER A 391 -22.06 9.88 -3.99
CA SER A 391 -22.52 8.66 -3.32
C SER A 391 -21.88 7.41 -3.94
N GLY A 392 -21.62 6.43 -3.10
CA GLY A 392 -20.99 5.17 -3.48
C GLY A 392 -20.67 4.32 -2.25
N PRO A 393 -19.70 3.39 -2.34
CA PRO A 393 -19.37 2.48 -1.24
C PRO A 393 -18.87 3.17 0.03
N ALA A 394 -18.27 4.35 -0.08
CA ALA A 394 -17.87 5.15 1.09
C ALA A 394 -19.07 5.90 1.73
N GLY A 395 -20.27 5.75 1.19
CA GLY A 395 -21.49 6.39 1.66
C GLY A 395 -21.85 7.68 0.91
N THR A 396 -22.69 8.52 1.54
CA THR A 396 -23.11 9.82 0.98
C THR A 396 -22.19 10.92 1.51
N CYS A 397 -21.32 11.43 0.68
CA CYS A 397 -20.24 12.36 1.06
C CYS A 397 -20.76 13.75 1.47
N SER A 398 -21.93 14.17 0.97
CA SER A 398 -22.55 15.45 1.33
C SER A 398 -22.86 15.62 2.83
N LYS A 399 -22.88 14.52 3.58
CA LYS A 399 -23.09 14.52 5.05
C LYS A 399 -21.79 14.71 5.84
N LEU A 400 -20.65 14.74 5.17
CA LEU A 400 -19.32 14.86 5.76
C LEU A 400 -18.77 16.28 5.52
N SER A 401 -17.67 16.61 6.20
CA SER A 401 -16.96 17.89 6.03
C SER A 401 -15.44 17.69 6.12
N GLY A 402 -14.66 18.65 5.58
CA GLY A 402 -13.21 18.63 5.59
C GLY A 402 -12.62 17.39 4.92
N GLY A 403 -11.44 16.96 5.35
CA GLY A 403 -10.71 15.83 4.76
C GLY A 403 -11.50 14.51 4.70
N ALA A 404 -12.42 14.27 5.64
CA ALA A 404 -13.29 13.10 5.58
C ALA A 404 -14.25 13.13 4.38
N LYS A 405 -14.74 14.32 4.01
CA LYS A 405 -15.56 14.51 2.81
C LYS A 405 -14.71 14.30 1.56
N ASP A 406 -13.54 14.90 1.50
CA ASP A 406 -12.67 14.81 0.33
C ASP A 406 -12.23 13.36 0.06
N HIS A 407 -11.89 12.63 1.11
CA HIS A 407 -11.56 11.21 1.00
C HIS A 407 -12.76 10.35 0.56
N CYS A 408 -13.96 10.63 1.08
CA CYS A 408 -15.20 9.97 0.65
C CYS A 408 -15.47 10.20 -0.84
N LEU A 409 -15.30 11.44 -1.32
CA LEU A 409 -15.49 11.80 -2.71
C LEU A 409 -14.46 11.08 -3.61
N ALA A 410 -13.19 11.10 -3.24
CA ALA A 410 -12.12 10.44 -3.99
C ALA A 410 -12.34 8.92 -4.09
N TYR A 411 -12.75 8.28 -2.99
CA TYR A 411 -13.05 6.86 -2.98
C TYR A 411 -14.27 6.51 -3.85
N ASN A 412 -15.38 7.24 -3.68
CA ASN A 412 -16.58 7.00 -4.50
C ASN A 412 -16.32 7.23 -5.99
N TYR A 413 -15.52 8.25 -6.32
CA TYR A 413 -15.14 8.55 -7.70
C TYR A 413 -14.41 7.37 -8.35
N GLY A 414 -13.32 6.90 -7.76
CA GLY A 414 -12.56 5.78 -8.31
C GLY A 414 -13.38 4.50 -8.44
N TYR A 415 -14.23 4.22 -7.43
CA TYR A 415 -15.11 3.05 -7.47
C TYR A 415 -16.15 3.15 -8.59
N ASN A 416 -16.85 4.26 -8.69
CA ASN A 416 -17.91 4.46 -9.67
C ASN A 416 -17.33 4.49 -11.09
N ALA A 417 -16.19 5.16 -11.31
CA ALA A 417 -15.50 5.17 -12.59
C ALA A 417 -15.20 3.75 -13.11
N ALA A 418 -14.64 2.90 -12.27
CA ALA A 418 -14.37 1.52 -12.65
C ALA A 418 -15.64 0.69 -12.89
N ILE A 419 -16.71 0.91 -12.12
CA ILE A 419 -18.00 0.24 -12.35
C ILE A 419 -18.64 0.68 -13.67
N ASP A 420 -18.56 1.96 -14.00
CA ASP A 420 -19.10 2.49 -15.26
C ASP A 420 -18.34 1.92 -16.45
N ALA A 421 -17.01 1.92 -16.42
CA ALA A 421 -16.18 1.32 -17.46
C ALA A 421 -16.47 -0.18 -17.65
N ILE A 422 -16.60 -0.95 -16.57
CA ILE A 422 -16.95 -2.38 -16.63
C ILE A 422 -18.34 -2.57 -17.25
N SER A 423 -19.30 -1.72 -16.90
CA SER A 423 -20.65 -1.79 -17.41
C SER A 423 -20.70 -1.45 -18.90
N TYR A 424 -19.97 -0.41 -19.30
CA TYR A 424 -19.83 -0.04 -20.70
C TYR A 424 -19.19 -1.17 -21.51
N ALA A 425 -18.03 -1.68 -21.10
CA ALA A 425 -17.34 -2.77 -21.77
C ALA A 425 -18.25 -4.00 -21.94
N SER A 426 -19.00 -4.36 -20.90
CA SER A 426 -19.95 -5.46 -20.97
C SER A 426 -21.05 -5.22 -21.99
N SER A 427 -21.54 -3.97 -22.14
CA SER A 427 -22.52 -3.58 -23.14
C SER A 427 -21.99 -3.72 -24.57
N GLN A 428 -20.66 -3.58 -24.76
CA GLN A 428 -19.97 -3.76 -26.03
C GLN A 428 -19.52 -5.21 -26.29
N GLY A 429 -19.93 -6.16 -25.43
CA GLY A 429 -19.65 -7.59 -25.59
C GLY A 429 -18.27 -8.02 -25.10
N ALA A 430 -17.64 -7.22 -24.24
CA ALA A 430 -16.39 -7.57 -23.59
C ALA A 430 -16.61 -8.58 -22.45
N SER A 431 -15.65 -9.48 -22.26
CA SER A 431 -15.68 -10.52 -21.23
C SER A 431 -14.29 -10.80 -20.64
N ALA A 432 -13.37 -9.82 -20.68
CA ALA A 432 -12.05 -9.94 -20.08
C ALA A 432 -12.11 -10.20 -18.58
N THR A 433 -11.20 -11.04 -18.10
CA THR A 433 -11.12 -11.39 -16.67
C THR A 433 -10.08 -10.58 -15.93
N ARG A 434 -9.16 -9.90 -16.63
CA ARG A 434 -8.16 -9.01 -16.06
C ARG A 434 -8.36 -7.59 -16.59
N TRP A 435 -8.21 -6.64 -15.67
CA TRP A 435 -8.38 -5.23 -15.90
C TRP A 435 -7.19 -4.46 -15.35
N TRP A 436 -6.69 -3.53 -16.13
CA TRP A 436 -5.59 -2.66 -15.76
C TRP A 436 -6.11 -1.27 -15.44
N LEU A 437 -5.57 -0.67 -14.39
CA LEU A 437 -5.75 0.75 -14.09
C LEU A 437 -4.56 1.49 -14.64
N ASP A 438 -4.77 2.35 -15.61
CA ASP A 438 -3.76 3.22 -16.18
C ASP A 438 -3.56 4.44 -15.26
N ILE A 439 -2.38 4.51 -14.64
CA ILE A 439 -2.02 5.50 -13.63
C ILE A 439 -0.82 6.30 -14.14
N GLU A 440 -1.11 7.30 -14.96
CA GLU A 440 -0.14 8.16 -15.59
C GLU A 440 -0.48 9.65 -15.42
N ASN A 441 0.33 10.55 -15.99
CA ASN A 441 0.10 11.99 -16.00
C ASN A 441 0.11 12.66 -14.63
N ASP A 442 1.24 12.53 -13.91
CA ASP A 442 1.48 13.27 -12.67
C ASP A 442 1.55 14.78 -12.91
N ALA A 443 0.51 15.51 -12.53
CA ALA A 443 0.44 16.94 -12.65
C ALA A 443 1.45 17.70 -11.79
N CYS A 444 2.02 17.06 -10.80
CA CYS A 444 2.91 17.68 -9.82
C CYS A 444 4.39 17.42 -10.07
N ALA A 445 4.71 16.71 -11.15
CA ALA A 445 6.10 16.46 -11.52
C ALA A 445 6.80 17.80 -11.88
N PRO A 446 8.05 18.04 -11.41
CA PRO A 446 8.78 19.26 -11.71
C PRO A 446 8.97 19.45 -13.23
N GLY A 447 8.55 20.60 -13.76
CA GLY A 447 8.71 20.97 -15.17
C GLY A 447 7.53 20.63 -16.08
N ILE A 448 6.48 20.02 -15.56
CA ILE A 448 5.23 19.83 -16.29
C ILE A 448 4.35 21.05 -16.03
N TYR A 449 4.15 21.88 -17.04
CA TYR A 449 3.17 22.99 -17.01
C TYR A 449 1.80 22.41 -17.34
N ASN A 450 0.95 22.30 -16.33
CA ASN A 450 -0.29 21.55 -16.46
C ASN A 450 -1.45 22.47 -16.82
N ASP A 451 -2.03 22.22 -17.98
CA ASP A 451 -3.42 22.55 -18.20
C ASP A 451 -4.30 21.43 -17.63
N ILE A 452 -4.60 21.53 -16.32
CA ILE A 452 -5.51 20.60 -15.64
C ILE A 452 -6.97 20.77 -16.06
N SER A 453 -7.23 21.62 -17.07
CA SER A 453 -8.59 21.96 -17.52
C SER A 453 -9.30 20.80 -18.24
N ASN A 454 -8.54 19.84 -18.78
CA ASN A 454 -9.10 18.71 -19.55
C ASN A 454 -9.42 17.48 -18.70
N GLY A 455 -9.07 17.44 -17.40
CA GLY A 455 -9.37 16.29 -16.54
C GLY A 455 -8.47 15.07 -16.80
N GLU A 456 -7.30 15.26 -17.42
CA GLU A 456 -6.38 14.16 -17.79
C GLU A 456 -5.32 13.89 -16.71
N TYR A 457 -5.24 14.69 -15.65
CA TYR A 457 -4.12 14.68 -14.70
C TYR A 457 -4.54 14.33 -13.27
N TRP A 458 -3.59 13.78 -12.53
CA TRP A 458 -3.73 13.54 -11.10
C TRP A 458 -3.52 14.84 -10.30
N SER A 459 -4.20 14.96 -9.17
CA SER A 459 -4.01 16.09 -8.25
C SER A 459 -2.68 15.98 -7.50
N CYS A 460 -2.21 17.10 -6.91
CA CYS A 460 -1.05 17.09 -6.01
C CYS A 460 -1.36 16.48 -4.62
N ASN A 461 -2.58 16.02 -4.40
CA ASN A 461 -2.95 15.37 -3.15
C ASN A 461 -2.81 13.84 -3.28
N GLN A 462 -1.61 13.35 -2.96
CA GLN A 462 -1.26 11.92 -3.05
C GLN A 462 -2.17 11.00 -2.24
N GLU A 463 -2.72 11.49 -1.12
CA GLU A 463 -3.64 10.70 -0.29
C GLU A 463 -4.98 10.48 -1.00
N LEU A 464 -5.55 11.51 -1.61
CA LEU A 464 -6.80 11.41 -2.36
C LEU A 464 -6.61 10.58 -3.63
N ASN A 465 -5.49 10.75 -4.33
CA ASN A 465 -5.13 9.90 -5.48
C ASN A 465 -5.06 8.42 -5.07
N SER A 466 -4.42 8.13 -3.94
CA SER A 466 -4.33 6.76 -3.40
C SER A 466 -5.70 6.18 -3.05
N ALA A 467 -6.61 7.00 -2.51
CA ALA A 467 -7.98 6.58 -2.22
C ALA A 467 -8.76 6.25 -3.50
N THR A 468 -8.59 7.06 -4.55
CA THR A 468 -9.20 6.83 -5.87
C THR A 468 -8.71 5.51 -6.48
N ILE A 469 -7.39 5.27 -6.48
CA ILE A 469 -6.79 4.04 -7.01
C ILE A 469 -7.27 2.81 -6.23
N GLN A 470 -7.26 2.89 -4.90
CA GLN A 470 -7.76 1.79 -4.06
C GLN A 470 -9.20 1.44 -4.39
N ALA A 471 -10.04 2.44 -4.53
CA ALA A 471 -11.45 2.25 -4.80
C ALA A 471 -11.72 1.62 -6.17
N ALA A 472 -10.98 2.02 -7.20
CA ALA A 472 -11.07 1.42 -8.53
C ALA A 472 -10.63 -0.05 -8.51
N LEU A 473 -9.54 -0.39 -7.80
CA LEU A 473 -9.13 -1.77 -7.59
C LEU A 473 -10.20 -2.59 -6.86
N ASP A 474 -10.83 -2.01 -5.84
CA ASP A 474 -11.89 -2.67 -5.08
C ASP A 474 -13.14 -2.89 -5.94
N ALA A 475 -13.48 -1.95 -6.83
CA ALA A 475 -14.57 -2.06 -7.78
C ALA A 475 -14.37 -3.24 -8.75
N VAL A 476 -13.20 -3.31 -9.39
CA VAL A 476 -12.85 -4.42 -10.29
C VAL A 476 -12.93 -5.76 -9.56
N ARG A 477 -12.32 -5.84 -8.38
CA ARG A 477 -12.33 -7.06 -7.54
C ARG A 477 -13.72 -7.44 -7.04
N SER A 478 -14.61 -6.46 -6.82
CA SER A 478 -16.00 -6.72 -6.40
C SER A 478 -16.81 -7.48 -7.44
N LYS A 479 -16.39 -7.41 -8.70
CA LYS A 479 -16.98 -8.15 -9.83
C LYS A 479 -16.33 -9.53 -10.03
N GLY A 480 -15.43 -9.96 -9.15
CA GLY A 480 -14.68 -11.21 -9.29
C GLY A 480 -13.59 -11.18 -10.36
N LEU A 481 -13.21 -9.98 -10.82
CA LEU A 481 -12.19 -9.75 -11.83
C LEU A 481 -10.81 -9.53 -11.21
N THR A 482 -9.77 -9.82 -11.98
CA THR A 482 -8.38 -9.53 -11.57
C THR A 482 -8.07 -8.07 -11.90
N ALA A 483 -7.57 -7.32 -10.91
CA ALA A 483 -7.14 -5.95 -11.09
C ALA A 483 -5.62 -5.85 -11.07
N GLY A 484 -5.04 -5.09 -11.99
CA GLY A 484 -3.62 -4.72 -12.06
C GLY A 484 -3.43 -3.23 -12.24
N ILE A 485 -2.18 -2.76 -12.19
CA ILE A 485 -1.83 -1.35 -12.44
C ILE A 485 -0.86 -1.26 -13.60
N TYR A 486 -1.13 -0.35 -14.52
CA TYR A 486 -0.22 0.14 -15.53
C TYR A 486 0.36 1.48 -15.08
N SER A 487 1.66 1.61 -15.06
CA SER A 487 2.39 2.86 -14.76
C SER A 487 3.91 2.68 -14.91
N THR A 488 4.65 3.76 -14.67
CA THR A 488 6.07 3.69 -14.32
C THR A 488 6.27 3.84 -12.82
N SER A 489 7.37 3.34 -12.27
CA SER A 489 7.70 3.52 -10.85
C SER A 489 7.81 5.00 -10.45
N ILE A 490 8.29 5.85 -11.37
CA ILE A 490 8.44 7.30 -11.15
C ILE A 490 7.08 7.99 -11.11
N GLN A 491 6.22 7.76 -12.11
CA GLN A 491 4.88 8.36 -12.17
C GLN A 491 4.03 7.88 -11.00
N TYR A 492 4.02 6.58 -10.73
CA TYR A 492 3.27 6.04 -9.62
C TYR A 492 3.69 6.64 -8.27
N LYS A 493 5.01 6.79 -8.05
CA LYS A 493 5.53 7.44 -6.83
C LYS A 493 5.14 8.92 -6.77
N GLY A 494 5.22 9.66 -7.86
CA GLY A 494 4.79 11.06 -7.93
C GLY A 494 3.31 11.23 -7.60
N ILE A 495 2.45 10.41 -8.20
CA ILE A 495 1.00 10.46 -8.05
C ILE A 495 0.55 10.06 -6.64
N THR A 496 1.20 9.06 -6.02
CA THR A 496 0.68 8.37 -4.82
C THR A 496 1.57 8.49 -3.58
N GLY A 497 2.79 9.02 -3.71
CA GLY A 497 3.80 8.98 -2.65
C GLY A 497 4.30 7.57 -2.33
N GLY A 498 4.16 6.62 -3.27
CA GLY A 498 4.55 5.22 -3.05
C GLY A 498 3.48 4.38 -2.36
N TYR A 499 2.20 4.71 -2.54
CA TYR A 499 1.08 3.94 -1.98
C TYR A 499 1.10 2.48 -2.39
N VAL A 500 0.94 1.58 -1.43
CA VAL A 500 0.75 0.15 -1.66
C VAL A 500 -0.72 -0.20 -1.50
N PRO A 501 -1.44 -0.54 -2.60
CA PRO A 501 -2.84 -0.90 -2.53
C PRO A 501 -3.10 -2.14 -1.69
N THR A 502 -4.25 -2.18 -1.06
CA THR A 502 -4.69 -3.30 -0.22
C THR A 502 -5.76 -4.14 -0.91
N GLY A 503 -5.99 -5.35 -0.40
CA GLY A 503 -6.99 -6.27 -0.94
C GLY A 503 -6.45 -7.12 -2.10
N GLY A 504 -7.19 -8.16 -2.49
CA GLY A 504 -6.78 -9.14 -3.48
C GLY A 504 -6.19 -10.41 -2.89
N SER A 505 -6.10 -11.49 -3.67
CA SER A 505 -5.67 -12.82 -3.23
C SER A 505 -4.22 -13.15 -3.55
N GLY A 506 -3.47 -12.26 -4.21
CA GLY A 506 -2.09 -12.44 -4.65
C GLY A 506 -1.36 -11.09 -4.75
N PRO A 507 -0.08 -11.07 -5.17
CA PRO A 507 0.60 -9.84 -5.49
C PRO A 507 -0.19 -9.08 -6.56
N LEU A 508 -0.16 -7.75 -6.49
CA LEU A 508 -0.81 -6.91 -7.49
C LEU A 508 -0.09 -7.08 -8.83
N PRO A 509 -0.77 -7.48 -9.92
CA PRO A 509 -0.16 -7.54 -11.23
C PRO A 509 0.27 -6.13 -11.67
N LEU A 510 1.49 -6.01 -12.21
CA LEU A 510 2.00 -4.77 -12.77
C LEU A 510 2.23 -4.91 -14.28
N TRP A 511 1.73 -3.98 -15.02
CA TRP A 511 2.08 -3.71 -16.40
C TRP A 511 2.95 -2.46 -16.40
N ILE A 512 4.25 -2.64 -16.65
CA ILE A 512 5.25 -1.59 -16.47
C ILE A 512 5.48 -0.88 -17.79
N ALA A 513 5.15 0.40 -17.85
CA ALA A 513 5.42 1.26 -18.98
C ALA A 513 6.89 1.70 -18.99
N GLY A 514 7.47 1.80 -20.19
CA GLY A 514 8.75 2.46 -20.41
C GLY A 514 9.90 1.87 -19.61
N ALA A 515 9.98 0.57 -19.48
CA ALA A 515 11.06 -0.10 -18.78
C ALA A 515 12.41 0.22 -19.44
N ASN A 516 13.03 1.28 -18.95
CA ASN A 516 14.45 1.59 -19.09
C ASN A 516 14.99 2.21 -20.39
N TRP A 517 14.93 3.51 -20.45
CA TRP A 517 15.42 4.29 -21.58
C TRP A 517 16.72 5.06 -21.32
N THR A 518 17.46 4.77 -20.24
CA THR A 518 18.69 5.51 -19.93
C THR A 518 19.99 4.83 -20.38
N SER A 519 19.94 3.63 -20.95
CA SER A 519 21.15 2.96 -21.43
C SER A 519 20.89 2.06 -22.65
N PRO A 520 21.44 2.37 -23.86
CA PRO A 520 21.38 1.44 -24.97
C PRO A 520 22.19 0.17 -24.66
N PRO A 521 21.81 -1.00 -25.22
CA PRO A 521 21.65 -1.06 -26.67
C PRO A 521 20.20 -1.19 -27.09
N TYR A 522 19.73 -0.21 -27.86
CA TYR A 522 18.58 -0.41 -28.71
C TYR A 522 18.81 -1.67 -29.55
N PRO A 523 17.89 -2.60 -29.65
CA PRO A 523 18.02 -3.67 -30.60
C PRO A 523 18.14 -3.03 -31.99
N SER A 524 19.18 -3.40 -32.68
CA SER A 524 19.31 -3.15 -34.12
C SER A 524 17.99 -3.47 -34.81
N SER A 525 17.57 -2.68 -35.76
CA SER A 525 16.56 -2.77 -36.82
C SER A 525 15.71 -4.04 -37.04
N THR A 526 15.66 -4.99 -36.12
CA THR A 526 15.03 -6.30 -36.23
C THR A 526 14.14 -6.68 -35.05
N GLY A 527 13.51 -5.70 -34.36
CA GLY A 527 12.46 -6.01 -33.36
C GLY A 527 12.99 -6.44 -31.99
N TYR A 528 12.14 -6.60 -31.07
CA TYR A 528 12.15 -6.96 -29.66
C TYR A 528 13.50 -7.17 -28.94
N PRO A 529 13.65 -6.65 -27.70
CA PRO A 529 14.81 -6.92 -26.87
C PRO A 529 15.01 -8.43 -26.69
N ALA A 530 16.26 -8.84 -26.60
CA ALA A 530 16.57 -10.24 -26.37
C ALA A 530 15.86 -10.75 -25.11
N PRO A 531 15.30 -11.95 -25.09
CA PRO A 531 14.58 -12.54 -23.95
C PRO A 531 15.37 -12.48 -22.62
N SER A 532 16.72 -12.44 -22.69
CA SER A 532 17.59 -12.33 -21.53
C SER A 532 17.58 -10.95 -20.84
N ALA A 533 17.30 -9.86 -21.57
CA ALA A 533 17.21 -8.53 -20.96
C ALA A 533 15.86 -8.39 -20.24
N ASN A 534 14.77 -8.86 -20.83
CA ASN A 534 13.44 -8.82 -20.26
C ASN A 534 13.31 -9.71 -19.01
N ALA A 535 14.00 -10.86 -18.95
CA ALA A 535 14.00 -11.72 -17.77
C ALA A 535 14.52 -11.02 -16.50
N ALA A 536 15.49 -10.11 -16.63
CA ALA A 536 15.99 -9.34 -15.49
C ALA A 536 14.95 -8.34 -14.95
N TYR A 537 14.16 -7.74 -15.82
CA TYR A 537 13.06 -6.83 -15.44
C TYR A 537 11.86 -7.58 -14.86
N CYS A 538 11.56 -8.72 -15.42
CA CYS A 538 10.52 -9.61 -14.93
C CYS A 538 10.82 -10.19 -13.53
N ALA A 539 12.07 -10.26 -13.13
CA ALA A 539 12.49 -10.75 -11.82
C ALA A 539 12.16 -9.78 -10.66
N GLY A 540 11.54 -8.63 -10.92
CA GLY A 540 11.04 -7.73 -9.88
C GLY A 540 12.09 -6.79 -9.28
N GLY A 541 13.09 -6.36 -10.06
CA GLY A 541 14.10 -5.39 -9.65
C GLY A 541 13.53 -3.99 -9.36
N SER A 542 14.35 -2.95 -9.50
CA SER A 542 14.06 -1.54 -9.20
C SER A 542 12.84 -0.93 -9.92
N LEU A 543 12.20 -1.65 -10.83
CA LEU A 543 11.03 -1.20 -11.59
C LEU A 543 9.70 -1.55 -10.92
N ALA A 544 9.67 -2.51 -10.00
CA ALA A 544 8.44 -2.85 -9.28
C ALA A 544 8.00 -1.69 -8.38
N PHE A 545 6.70 -1.43 -8.33
CA PHE A 545 6.08 -0.40 -7.50
C PHE A 545 4.78 -0.95 -6.89
N ALA A 546 4.12 -0.18 -6.04
CA ALA A 546 2.84 -0.56 -5.43
C ALA A 546 2.85 -1.92 -4.69
N GLY A 547 4.02 -2.46 -4.34
CA GLY A 547 4.15 -3.80 -3.74
C GLY A 547 3.67 -4.92 -4.67
N GLY A 548 3.71 -4.70 -5.99
CA GLY A 548 3.22 -5.62 -7.01
C GLY A 548 4.33 -6.42 -7.68
N GLN A 549 3.94 -7.28 -8.62
CA GLN A 549 4.86 -8.05 -9.46
C GLN A 549 4.71 -7.70 -10.92
N PRO A 550 5.82 -7.46 -11.66
CA PRO A 550 5.77 -7.32 -13.11
C PRO A 550 5.18 -8.57 -13.75
N VAL A 551 4.19 -8.38 -14.61
CA VAL A 551 3.61 -9.44 -15.45
C VAL A 551 3.60 -9.07 -16.91
N ILE A 552 3.64 -7.76 -17.22
CA ILE A 552 3.78 -7.24 -18.57
C ILE A 552 4.77 -6.07 -18.54
N LEU A 553 5.62 -5.98 -19.54
CA LEU A 553 6.49 -4.86 -19.83
C LEU A 553 6.04 -4.24 -21.15
N GLN A 554 5.80 -2.93 -21.16
CA GLN A 554 5.54 -2.18 -22.39
C GLN A 554 6.82 -1.50 -22.85
N GLU A 555 7.12 -1.62 -24.13
CA GLU A 555 8.19 -0.86 -24.76
C GLU A 555 7.61 0.40 -25.42
N THR A 556 8.30 1.53 -25.30
CA THR A 556 7.90 2.69 -26.08
C THR A 556 8.18 2.46 -27.57
N PRO A 557 7.34 3.03 -28.45
CA PRO A 557 7.54 2.93 -29.90
C PRO A 557 8.97 3.34 -30.26
N GLY A 558 9.67 2.47 -30.95
CA GLY A 558 11.01 2.77 -31.45
C GLY A 558 10.99 3.97 -32.42
N PRO A 559 12.16 4.55 -32.76
CA PRO A 559 12.27 5.73 -33.64
C PRO A 559 11.70 5.51 -35.06
N ASN A 560 11.24 4.31 -35.39
CA ASN A 560 10.66 3.96 -36.68
C ASN A 560 9.14 4.14 -36.76
N GLY A 561 8.49 4.76 -35.73
CA GLY A 561 7.10 5.20 -35.84
C GLY A 561 6.07 4.06 -35.94
N TYR A 562 6.26 2.96 -35.20
CA TYR A 562 5.19 1.98 -35.05
C TYR A 562 4.00 2.66 -34.34
N PRO A 563 2.79 2.54 -34.86
CA PRO A 563 1.60 3.18 -34.27
C PRO A 563 1.05 2.49 -33.03
N PHE A 564 1.72 1.45 -32.54
CA PHE A 564 1.27 0.63 -31.43
C PHE A 564 2.40 0.40 -30.43
N ASP A 565 2.05 0.30 -29.17
CA ASP A 565 2.98 0.01 -28.10
C ASP A 565 3.12 -1.52 -27.93
N PRO A 566 4.33 -2.07 -28.14
CA PRO A 566 4.56 -3.49 -28.00
C PRO A 566 4.66 -3.92 -26.56
N ASP A 567 3.97 -5.03 -26.21
CA ASP A 567 3.96 -5.63 -24.89
C ASP A 567 4.71 -6.96 -24.85
N TYR A 568 5.34 -7.22 -23.71
CA TYR A 568 6.05 -8.45 -23.43
C TYR A 568 5.59 -9.04 -22.09
N ALA A 569 5.17 -10.31 -22.08
CA ALA A 569 4.75 -11.00 -20.85
C ALA A 569 5.93 -11.56 -20.06
N CYS A 570 5.96 -11.24 -18.79
CA CYS A 570 6.88 -11.82 -17.83
C CYS A 570 6.45 -13.24 -17.45
#